data_9fa433b71cd872222626f8b9097753e0
#
_entry.id   9fa433b71cd872222626f8b9097753e0
#
_cell.length_a   1.000
_cell.length_b   1.000
_cell.length_c   1.000
_cell.angle_alpha   90.00
_cell.angle_beta   90.00
_cell.angle_gamma   90.00
#
_symmetry.space_group_name_H-M   'P 1'
#
loop_
_entity.id
_entity.type
_entity.pdbx_description
1 polymer ?
#
loop_
_entity_poly.entity_id
_entity_poly.type
_entity_poly.pdbx_seq_one_letter_code
_entity_poly.pdbx_strand_id
1 'polypeptide(L)'
;MSSTNSWTKDPAAVLVGGVLEGHLQKLCVKSGIATQVTDENGKPRPKKAERTNSDLAGREVYSKLDQKSVTAWLDLRNKAAHGHYDEYTRKQVELMSQGVTDFLARHRA
;
A
#
# COMPACT_ATOMS: atom_id res chain seq x y z
N MET A 1 23.27 17.12 -13.77
CA MET A 1 22.88 16.75 -13.19
C MET A 1 22.76 16.26 -12.41
N SER A 2 22.70 16.24 -12.52
CA SER A 2 22.47 15.90 -11.84
C SER A 2 22.13 15.55 -11.01
N SER A 3 21.65 15.18 -11.60
CA SER A 3 21.10 15.09 -10.29
C SER A 3 21.94 14.27 -9.37
N THR A 4 22.48 14.89 -8.45
CA THR A 4 23.26 14.28 -7.41
C THR A 4 22.36 13.72 -6.34
N ASN A 5 21.08 13.90 -6.46
CA ASN A 5 20.12 13.44 -5.49
C ASN A 5 19.79 11.99 -5.78
N SER A 6 20.17 11.09 -4.89
CA SER A 6 19.88 9.67 -5.05
C SER A 6 18.42 9.33 -4.79
N TRP A 7 17.67 10.23 -4.14
CA TRP A 7 16.27 10.01 -3.85
C TRP A 7 15.40 10.59 -4.97
N THR A 8 14.59 9.75 -5.61
CA THR A 8 13.63 10.21 -6.60
C THR A 8 12.24 9.75 -6.18
N LYS A 9 11.23 10.56 -6.51
CA LYS A 9 9.87 10.30 -6.03
C LYS A 9 9.27 9.03 -6.62
N ASP A 10 9.59 8.69 -7.87
CA ASP A 10 8.91 7.61 -8.55
C ASP A 10 9.32 6.23 -8.03
N PRO A 11 10.62 5.88 -7.98
CA PRO A 11 11.02 4.62 -7.34
C PRO A 11 10.66 4.57 -5.86
N ALA A 12 10.75 5.70 -5.14
CA ALA A 12 10.42 5.72 -3.72
C ALA A 12 8.95 5.38 -3.50
N ALA A 13 8.05 5.93 -4.32
CA ALA A 13 6.62 5.64 -4.21
C ALA A 13 6.33 4.16 -4.45
N VAL A 14 6.98 3.54 -5.45
CA VAL A 14 6.80 2.13 -5.75
C VAL A 14 7.33 1.25 -4.62
N LEU A 15 8.50 1.57 -4.10
CA LEU A 15 9.11 0.81 -3.00
C LEU A 15 8.27 0.88 -1.73
N VAL A 16 7.89 2.08 -1.32
CA VAL A 16 7.07 2.27 -0.11
C VAL A 16 5.73 1.57 -0.27
N GLY A 17 5.11 1.68 -1.43
CA GLY A 17 3.86 1.00 -1.72
C GLY A 17 4.00 -0.52 -1.68
N GLY A 18 5.12 -1.06 -2.16
CA GLY A 18 5.40 -2.49 -2.09
C GLY A 18 5.56 -2.99 -0.66
N VAL A 19 6.26 -2.22 0.17
CA VAL A 19 6.39 -2.53 1.60
C VAL A 19 5.02 -2.54 2.27
N LEU A 20 4.19 -1.53 1.96
CA LEU A 20 2.84 -1.46 2.49
C LEU A 20 2.00 -2.67 2.09
N GLU A 21 2.01 -3.04 0.81
CA GLU A 21 1.25 -4.20 0.34
C GLU A 21 1.66 -5.49 1.04
N GLY A 22 2.96 -5.71 1.18
CA GLY A 22 3.47 -6.89 1.88
C GLY A 22 3.03 -6.92 3.34
N HIS A 23 3.02 -5.76 3.98
CA HIS A 23 2.57 -5.67 5.37
C HIS A 23 1.08 -5.96 5.51
N LEU A 24 0.25 -5.46 4.57
CA LEU A 24 -1.18 -5.75 4.58
C LEU A 24 -1.44 -7.25 4.48
N GLN A 25 -0.67 -7.95 3.64
CA GLN A 25 -0.77 -9.41 3.53
C GLN A 25 -0.41 -10.10 4.84
N LYS A 26 0.65 -9.64 5.50
CA LYS A 26 1.06 -10.18 6.81
C LYS A 26 -0.02 -9.95 7.87
N LEU A 27 -0.66 -8.80 7.86
CA LEU A 27 -1.77 -8.51 8.77
C LEU A 27 -2.94 -9.45 8.53
N CYS A 28 -3.23 -9.77 7.26
CA CYS A 28 -4.28 -10.74 6.93
C CYS A 28 -3.96 -12.11 7.48
N VAL A 29 -2.75 -12.59 7.29
CA VAL A 29 -2.32 -13.90 7.82
C VAL A 29 -2.46 -13.92 9.34
N LYS A 30 -1.97 -12.88 10.00
CA LYS A 30 -2.07 -12.77 11.46
C LYS A 30 -3.51 -12.76 11.96
N SER A 31 -4.41 -12.16 11.19
CA SER A 31 -5.81 -11.99 11.57
C SER A 31 -6.73 -13.08 11.05
N GLY A 32 -6.19 -14.08 10.37
CA GLY A 32 -6.99 -15.19 9.82
C GLY A 32 -7.84 -14.79 8.63
N ILE A 33 -7.43 -13.76 7.89
CA ILE A 33 -8.13 -13.29 6.69
C ILE A 33 -7.43 -13.88 5.48
N ALA A 34 -8.21 -14.43 4.54
CA ALA A 34 -7.66 -15.01 3.32
C ALA A 34 -6.92 -13.95 2.49
N THR A 35 -5.78 -14.32 1.94
CA THR A 35 -4.98 -13.45 1.08
C THR A 35 -5.23 -13.69 -0.40
N GLN A 36 -6.07 -14.68 -0.72
CA GLN A 36 -6.38 -15.06 -2.09
C GLN A 36 -7.88 -15.11 -2.31
N VAL A 37 -8.29 -14.97 -3.55
CA VAL A 37 -9.65 -15.17 -4.00
C VAL A 37 -9.64 -16.20 -5.12
N THR A 38 -10.76 -16.88 -5.34
CA THR A 38 -10.91 -17.83 -6.43
C THR A 38 -11.50 -17.09 -7.63
N ASP A 39 -10.83 -17.19 -8.79
CA ASP A 39 -11.32 -16.57 -10.00
C ASP A 39 -12.46 -17.38 -10.62
N GLU A 40 -13.00 -16.89 -11.72
CA GLU A 40 -14.12 -17.55 -12.41
C GLU A 40 -13.75 -18.93 -12.97
N ASN A 41 -12.46 -19.23 -13.13
CA ASN A 41 -11.98 -20.53 -13.59
C ASN A 41 -11.65 -21.47 -12.42
N GLY A 42 -11.98 -21.07 -11.19
CA GLY A 42 -11.69 -21.86 -10.01
C GLY A 42 -10.23 -21.84 -9.56
N LYS A 43 -9.42 -20.93 -10.09
CA LYS A 43 -8.02 -20.82 -9.74
C LYS A 43 -7.79 -19.77 -8.65
N PRO A 44 -6.88 -20.05 -7.69
CA PRO A 44 -6.57 -19.05 -6.68
C PRO A 44 -5.79 -17.89 -7.29
N ARG A 45 -6.16 -16.68 -6.89
CA ARG A 45 -5.49 -15.44 -7.31
C ARG A 45 -5.23 -14.59 -6.07
N PRO A 46 -4.08 -13.89 -6.01
CA PRO A 46 -3.86 -12.97 -4.89
C PRO A 46 -4.91 -11.86 -4.92
N LYS A 47 -5.37 -11.47 -3.75
CA LYS A 47 -6.25 -10.31 -3.62
C LYS A 47 -5.51 -9.05 -4.02
N LYS A 48 -6.20 -8.13 -4.66
CA LYS A 48 -5.65 -6.80 -4.90
C LYS A 48 -5.52 -6.08 -3.56
N ALA A 49 -4.54 -5.20 -3.47
CA ALA A 49 -4.26 -4.49 -2.22
C ALA A 49 -5.46 -3.69 -1.72
N GLU A 50 -6.25 -3.11 -2.62
CA GLU A 50 -7.46 -2.38 -2.27
C GLU A 50 -8.49 -3.27 -1.57
N ARG A 51 -8.63 -4.51 -2.05
CA ARG A 51 -9.52 -5.49 -1.43
C ARG A 51 -9.02 -5.88 -0.05
N THR A 52 -7.70 -6.11 0.05
CA THR A 52 -7.06 -6.45 1.32
C THR A 52 -7.29 -5.34 2.34
N ASN A 53 -7.11 -4.09 1.93
CA ASN A 53 -7.35 -2.92 2.78
C ASN A 53 -8.79 -2.89 3.28
N SER A 54 -9.75 -3.14 2.39
CA SER A 54 -11.17 -3.15 2.73
C SER A 54 -11.48 -4.26 3.73
N ASP A 55 -10.94 -5.45 3.51
CA ASP A 55 -11.17 -6.60 4.40
C ASP A 55 -10.60 -6.37 5.79
N LEU A 56 -9.39 -5.81 5.87
CA LEU A 56 -8.74 -5.53 7.15
C LEU A 56 -9.52 -4.49 7.95
N ALA A 57 -9.96 -3.42 7.31
CA ALA A 57 -10.76 -2.41 8.00
C ALA A 57 -12.13 -2.95 8.38
N GLY A 58 -12.74 -3.77 7.53
CA GLY A 58 -14.01 -4.41 7.81
C GLY A 58 -13.96 -5.36 9.00
N ARG A 59 -12.81 -5.98 9.24
CA ARG A 59 -12.56 -6.85 10.40
C ARG A 59 -11.99 -6.05 11.58
N GLU A 60 -11.93 -4.74 11.46
CA GLU A 60 -11.47 -3.83 12.50
C GLU A 60 -10.03 -4.07 12.96
N VAL A 61 -9.20 -4.60 12.05
CA VAL A 61 -7.76 -4.72 12.30
C VAL A 61 -7.16 -3.33 12.47
N TYR A 62 -7.69 -2.37 11.72
CA TYR A 62 -7.39 -0.95 11.91
C TYR A 62 -8.64 -0.12 11.59
N SER A 63 -8.57 1.17 11.90
CA SER A 63 -9.71 2.08 11.79
C SER A 63 -10.05 2.42 10.34
N LYS A 64 -11.25 2.96 10.13
CA LYS A 64 -11.64 3.51 8.83
C LYS A 64 -10.77 4.70 8.44
N LEU A 65 -10.27 5.45 9.41
CA LEU A 65 -9.35 6.55 9.13
C LEU A 65 -8.04 6.00 8.55
N ASP A 66 -7.50 4.95 9.16
CA ASP A 66 -6.33 4.27 8.61
C ASP A 66 -6.62 3.69 7.24
N GLN A 67 -7.80 3.14 7.03
CA GLN A 67 -8.22 2.63 5.72
C GLN A 67 -8.14 3.71 4.65
N LYS A 68 -8.61 4.91 4.96
CA LYS A 68 -8.56 6.04 4.01
C LYS A 68 -7.12 6.43 3.68
N SER A 69 -6.26 6.44 4.69
CA SER A 69 -4.84 6.72 4.46
C SER A 69 -4.20 5.66 3.57
N VAL A 70 -4.46 4.39 3.84
CA VAL A 70 -3.94 3.29 3.02
C VAL A 70 -4.46 3.40 1.59
N THR A 71 -5.73 3.73 1.41
CA THR A 71 -6.31 3.94 0.07
C THR A 71 -5.54 5.01 -0.70
N ALA A 72 -5.25 6.13 -0.06
CA ALA A 72 -4.51 7.23 -0.69
C ALA A 72 -3.09 6.80 -1.06
N TRP A 73 -2.41 6.05 -0.18
CA TRP A 73 -1.06 5.58 -0.44
C TRP A 73 -1.02 4.55 -1.58
N LEU A 74 -2.00 3.65 -1.63
CA LEU A 74 -2.08 2.67 -2.72
C LEU A 74 -2.37 3.36 -4.06
N ASP A 75 -3.20 4.39 -4.06
CA ASP A 75 -3.49 5.17 -5.26
C ASP A 75 -2.22 5.86 -5.78
N LEU A 76 -1.45 6.47 -4.88
CA LEU A 76 -0.20 7.12 -5.25
C LEU A 76 0.79 6.10 -5.82
N ARG A 77 0.91 4.95 -5.18
CA ARG A 77 1.78 3.87 -5.68
C ARG A 77 1.34 3.42 -7.07
N ASN A 78 0.03 3.30 -7.31
CA ASN A 78 -0.48 2.90 -8.61
C ASN A 78 -0.14 3.92 -9.69
N LYS A 79 -0.25 5.21 -9.38
CA LYS A 79 0.14 6.27 -10.31
C LYS A 79 1.62 6.18 -10.67
N ALA A 80 2.46 5.95 -9.68
CA ALA A 80 3.89 5.81 -9.91
C ALA A 80 4.20 4.56 -10.74
N ALA A 81 3.56 3.44 -10.44
CA ALA A 81 3.79 2.18 -11.15
C ALA A 81 3.32 2.25 -12.60
N HIS A 82 2.29 3.04 -12.89
CA HIS A 82 1.73 3.17 -14.23
C HIS A 82 2.26 4.38 -15.01
N GLY A 83 3.29 5.05 -14.50
CA GLY A 83 3.94 6.14 -15.21
C GLY A 83 3.22 7.47 -15.15
N HIS A 84 2.25 7.63 -14.28
CA HIS A 84 1.50 8.89 -14.10
C HIS A 84 2.25 9.85 -13.18
N TYR A 85 3.49 10.17 -13.55
CA TYR A 85 4.41 10.88 -12.66
C TYR A 85 4.01 12.33 -12.39
N ASP A 86 3.20 12.92 -13.27
CA ASP A 86 2.74 14.30 -13.11
C ASP A 86 1.54 14.42 -12.16
N GLU A 87 0.98 13.28 -11.72
CA GLU A 87 -0.24 13.28 -10.91
C GLU A 87 0.04 13.27 -9.42
N TYR A 88 1.30 13.35 -9.02
CA TYR A 88 1.69 13.43 -7.61
C TYR A 88 3.01 14.16 -7.47
N THR A 89 3.29 14.65 -6.27
CA THR A 89 4.48 15.44 -5.99
C THR A 89 5.45 14.69 -5.09
N ARG A 90 6.70 15.16 -5.07
CA ARG A 90 7.70 14.65 -4.13
C ARG A 90 7.22 14.79 -2.68
N LYS A 91 6.58 15.91 -2.35
CA LYS A 91 6.07 16.13 -0.99
C LYS A 91 5.04 15.08 -0.61
N GLN A 92 4.17 14.72 -1.53
CA GLN A 92 3.19 13.67 -1.29
C GLN A 92 3.85 12.32 -1.03
N VAL A 93 4.92 12.00 -1.74
CA VAL A 93 5.67 10.75 -1.51
C VAL A 93 6.36 10.79 -0.15
N GLU A 94 6.93 11.93 0.24
CA GLU A 94 7.54 12.08 1.56
C GLU A 94 6.51 11.84 2.67
N LEU A 95 5.32 12.44 2.53
CA LEU A 95 4.24 12.24 3.50
C LEU A 95 3.75 10.80 3.52
N MET A 96 3.66 10.17 2.35
CA MET A 96 3.33 8.75 2.24
C MET A 96 4.35 7.90 3.00
N SER A 97 5.63 8.16 2.77
CA SER A 97 6.70 7.41 3.42
C SER A 97 6.62 7.52 4.95
N GLN A 98 6.40 8.73 5.46
CA GLN A 98 6.23 8.98 6.90
C GLN A 98 4.99 8.28 7.44
N GLY A 99 3.88 8.39 6.72
CA GLY A 99 2.62 7.78 7.11
C GLY A 99 2.67 6.26 7.12
N VAL A 100 3.26 5.67 6.11
CA VAL A 100 3.43 4.21 6.04
C VAL A 100 4.33 3.72 7.17
N THR A 101 5.44 4.40 7.42
CA THR A 101 6.34 4.05 8.52
C THR A 101 5.60 4.04 9.86
N ASP A 102 4.82 5.07 10.12
CA ASP A 102 3.99 5.15 11.33
C ASP A 102 2.96 4.03 11.39
N PHE A 103 2.29 3.77 10.28
CA PHE A 103 1.28 2.71 10.17
C PHE A 103 1.90 1.33 10.48
N LEU A 104 3.06 1.02 9.92
CA LEU A 104 3.76 -0.23 10.19
C LEU A 104 4.09 -0.38 11.68
N ALA A 105 4.50 0.70 12.31
CA ALA A 105 4.84 0.69 13.73
C ALA A 105 3.62 0.48 14.62
N ARG A 106 2.47 1.06 14.25
CA ARG A 106 1.23 0.94 15.03
C ARG A 106 0.53 -0.40 14.83
N HIS A 107 0.66 -1.01 13.66
CA HIS A 107 -0.04 -2.24 13.31
C HIS A 107 0.98 -3.32 12.92
N ARG A 108 1.70 -3.80 13.89
CA ARG A 108 2.73 -4.82 13.65
C ARG A 108 2.11 -6.16 13.28
N ALA A 109 2.75 -6.83 12.35
CA ALA A 109 2.28 -8.13 11.87
C ALA A 109 3.18 -9.26 12.36
#